data_2125d5990d1a7708766caa0d788a1443
#
_entry.id   2125d5990d1a7708766caa0d788a1443
#
_cell.length_a   1.000
_cell.length_b   1.000
_cell.length_c   1.000
_cell.angle_alpha   90.00
_cell.angle_beta   90.00
_cell.angle_gamma   90.00
#
_symmetry.space_group_name_H-M   'P 1'
#
loop_
_entity.id
_entity.type
_entity.pdbx_description
1 polymer ?
#
loop_
_entity_poly.entity_id
_entity_poly.type
_entity_poly.pdbx_seq_one_letter_code
_entity_poly.pdbx_strand_id
1 'polypeptide(L)'
;MTGVKLALVAVNTMPEPRQIVADNLARVQDRIHAAAQAAGRDPASIQLVAVSKYVDAATAALLVDAACTTLGESRPQQLWEKAAAPASAGVRWHLVGRLQRNKVRRTLPLVELIHSVDSERLLAAIDETAAALSLAPRVLLEVNCSGEADKQGFSAEDARHLLAKLPTFSNVRVAGLMTMAALEGGEATAHANFAALRKLREELVSMAPPGVELKELSMGMSGDFEAGIAEGATIVRIGSLLFNGLL
;
A
#
# COMPACT_ATOMS: atom_id res chain seq x y z
N MET A 1 -38.80 -52.75 -21.42
CA MET A 1 -38.32 -52.00 -20.23
C MET A 1 -37.16 -51.14 -20.69
N THR A 2 -37.45 -49.89 -21.06
CA THR A 2 -36.48 -48.92 -21.59
C THR A 2 -36.08 -47.95 -20.46
N GLY A 3 -34.87 -48.13 -19.93
CA GLY A 3 -34.31 -47.28 -18.88
C GLY A 3 -33.86 -45.92 -19.46
N VAL A 4 -34.54 -44.87 -19.08
CA VAL A 4 -34.11 -43.48 -19.35
C VAL A 4 -32.95 -43.12 -18.41
N LYS A 5 -31.74 -43.00 -18.96
CA LYS A 5 -30.61 -42.42 -18.24
C LYS A 5 -30.83 -40.88 -18.17
N LEU A 6 -31.18 -40.38 -17.00
CA LEU A 6 -31.04 -38.94 -16.72
C LEU A 6 -29.56 -38.59 -16.72
N ALA A 7 -29.15 -37.82 -17.74
CA ALA A 7 -27.86 -37.14 -17.71
C ALA A 7 -27.96 -35.97 -16.71
N LEU A 8 -27.20 -36.03 -15.60
CA LEU A 8 -26.97 -34.84 -14.76
C LEU A 8 -26.23 -33.78 -15.60
N VAL A 9 -26.96 -32.77 -16.00
CA VAL A 9 -26.33 -31.53 -16.52
C VAL A 9 -25.68 -30.87 -15.32
N ALA A 10 -24.35 -30.83 -15.29
CA ALA A 10 -23.61 -30.04 -14.33
C ALA A 10 -23.99 -28.56 -14.54
N VAL A 11 -24.75 -28.02 -13.62
CA VAL A 11 -25.02 -26.58 -13.57
C VAL A 11 -23.68 -25.95 -13.24
N ASN A 12 -23.09 -25.30 -14.26
CA ASN A 12 -21.87 -24.51 -14.10
C ASN A 12 -22.26 -23.22 -13.35
N THR A 13 -22.38 -23.32 -12.03
CA THR A 13 -22.64 -22.17 -11.17
C THR A 13 -21.38 -21.30 -11.16
N MET A 14 -21.51 -20.01 -11.56
CA MET A 14 -20.44 -19.03 -11.39
C MET A 14 -20.00 -19.06 -9.92
N PRO A 15 -18.68 -19.05 -9.67
CA PRO A 15 -18.19 -19.06 -8.28
C PRO A 15 -18.69 -17.82 -7.53
N GLU A 16 -19.04 -18.01 -6.26
CA GLU A 16 -19.50 -16.95 -5.38
C GLU A 16 -18.41 -15.86 -5.23
N PRO A 17 -18.76 -14.56 -5.15
CA PRO A 17 -17.81 -13.47 -5.00
C PRO A 17 -16.78 -13.69 -3.89
N ARG A 18 -17.19 -14.29 -2.78
CA ARG A 18 -16.31 -14.65 -1.66
C ARG A 18 -15.22 -15.64 -2.08
N GLN A 19 -15.57 -16.66 -2.88
CA GLN A 19 -14.61 -17.65 -3.37
C GLN A 19 -13.64 -17.00 -4.35
N ILE A 20 -14.13 -16.12 -5.25
CA ILE A 20 -13.29 -15.41 -6.21
C ILE A 20 -12.23 -14.59 -5.48
N VAL A 21 -12.62 -13.81 -4.45
CA VAL A 21 -11.68 -12.97 -3.68
C VAL A 21 -10.67 -13.85 -2.92
N ALA A 22 -11.12 -14.93 -2.28
CA ALA A 22 -10.23 -15.84 -1.56
C ALA A 22 -9.19 -16.49 -2.49
N ASP A 23 -9.61 -16.97 -3.67
CA ASP A 23 -8.72 -17.58 -4.66
C ASP A 23 -7.74 -16.57 -5.25
N ASN A 24 -8.20 -15.33 -5.50
CA ASN A 24 -7.34 -14.25 -5.97
C ASN A 24 -6.30 -13.88 -4.91
N LEU A 25 -6.71 -13.76 -3.64
CA LEU A 25 -5.80 -13.46 -2.53
C LEU A 25 -4.74 -14.56 -2.38
N ALA A 26 -5.13 -15.83 -2.42
CA ALA A 26 -4.20 -16.95 -2.34
C ALA A 26 -3.17 -16.89 -3.48
N ARG A 27 -3.61 -16.69 -4.72
CA ARG A 27 -2.71 -16.54 -5.88
C ARG A 27 -1.74 -15.37 -5.74
N VAL A 28 -2.20 -14.23 -5.21
CA VAL A 28 -1.33 -13.08 -4.95
C VAL A 28 -0.30 -13.41 -3.87
N GLN A 29 -0.70 -14.06 -2.79
CA GLN A 29 0.21 -14.47 -1.72
C GLN A 29 1.25 -15.47 -2.23
N ASP A 30 0.87 -16.45 -3.04
CA ASP A 30 1.80 -17.40 -3.66
C ASP A 30 2.85 -16.70 -4.53
N ARG A 31 2.41 -15.70 -5.33
CA ARG A 31 3.33 -14.89 -6.14
C ARG A 31 4.28 -14.05 -5.29
N ILE A 32 3.80 -13.45 -4.19
CA ILE A 32 4.65 -12.72 -3.24
C ILE A 32 5.70 -13.67 -2.64
N HIS A 33 5.29 -14.87 -2.21
CA HIS A 33 6.20 -15.88 -1.67
C HIS A 33 7.27 -16.28 -2.70
N ALA A 34 6.88 -16.58 -3.92
CA ALA A 34 7.79 -16.97 -4.98
C ALA A 34 8.80 -15.84 -5.31
N ALA A 35 8.32 -14.59 -5.42
CA ALA A 35 9.18 -13.43 -5.67
C ALA A 35 10.17 -13.18 -4.51
N ALA A 36 9.72 -13.33 -3.27
CA ALA A 36 10.58 -13.19 -2.09
C ALA A 36 11.68 -14.26 -2.08
N GLN A 37 11.33 -15.53 -2.31
CA GLN A 37 12.28 -16.63 -2.37
C GLN A 37 13.29 -16.44 -3.51
N ALA A 38 12.84 -16.02 -4.68
CA ALA A 38 13.72 -15.72 -5.81
C ALA A 38 14.72 -14.59 -5.51
N ALA A 39 14.31 -13.62 -4.66
CA ALA A 39 15.16 -12.53 -4.18
C ALA A 39 15.99 -12.90 -2.94
N GLY A 40 15.97 -14.15 -2.47
CA GLY A 40 16.67 -14.58 -1.27
C GLY A 40 16.15 -13.94 0.03
N ARG A 41 14.86 -13.55 0.06
CA ARG A 41 14.23 -12.84 1.17
C ARG A 41 13.20 -13.71 1.88
N ASP A 42 13.02 -13.46 3.18
CA ASP A 42 11.91 -14.05 3.93
C ASP A 42 10.58 -13.46 3.44
N PRO A 43 9.62 -14.29 2.96
CA PRO A 43 8.29 -13.82 2.58
C PRO A 43 7.55 -13.08 3.71
N ALA A 44 7.78 -13.44 4.96
CA ALA A 44 7.18 -12.77 6.11
C ALA A 44 7.65 -11.31 6.30
N SER A 45 8.77 -10.93 5.65
CA SER A 45 9.27 -9.55 5.64
C SER A 45 8.50 -8.62 4.69
N ILE A 46 7.51 -9.14 3.96
CA ILE A 46 6.77 -8.38 2.95
C ILE A 46 5.30 -8.29 3.34
N GLN A 47 4.84 -7.08 3.61
CA GLN A 47 3.45 -6.80 3.93
C GLN A 47 2.63 -6.57 2.65
N LEU A 48 1.53 -7.31 2.49
CA LEU A 48 0.51 -7.02 1.49
C LEU A 48 -0.46 -5.97 2.04
N VAL A 49 -0.63 -4.87 1.30
CA VAL A 49 -1.73 -3.91 1.47
C VAL A 49 -2.74 -4.15 0.35
N ALA A 50 -3.91 -4.67 0.69
CA ALA A 50 -5.00 -4.94 -0.24
C ALA A 50 -5.77 -3.65 -0.56
N VAL A 51 -5.57 -3.11 -1.76
CA VAL A 51 -6.12 -1.79 -2.15
C VAL A 51 -7.54 -1.94 -2.69
N SER A 52 -8.51 -1.38 -1.96
CA SER A 52 -9.95 -1.52 -2.23
C SER A 52 -10.61 -0.35 -2.99
N LYS A 53 -9.81 0.52 -3.62
CA LYS A 53 -10.26 1.80 -4.21
C LYS A 53 -11.37 1.71 -5.28
N TYR A 54 -11.59 0.54 -5.86
CA TYR A 54 -12.57 0.34 -6.96
C TYR A 54 -13.82 -0.44 -6.52
N VAL A 55 -13.88 -0.88 -5.26
CA VAL A 55 -14.99 -1.68 -4.74
C VAL A 55 -15.66 -0.97 -3.56
N ASP A 56 -16.90 -1.34 -3.29
CA ASP A 56 -17.65 -0.86 -2.13
C ASP A 56 -17.19 -1.53 -0.81
N ALA A 57 -17.80 -1.12 0.29
CA ALA A 57 -17.46 -1.64 1.62
C ALA A 57 -17.81 -3.14 1.77
N ALA A 58 -18.90 -3.60 1.13
CA ALA A 58 -19.32 -5.00 1.20
C ALA A 58 -18.34 -5.91 0.47
N THR A 59 -17.92 -5.51 -0.73
CA THR A 59 -16.91 -6.26 -1.50
C THR A 59 -15.54 -6.21 -0.82
N ALA A 60 -15.14 -5.06 -0.23
CA ALA A 60 -13.90 -4.96 0.52
C ALA A 60 -13.90 -5.89 1.76
N ALA A 61 -15.05 -6.10 2.39
CA ALA A 61 -15.19 -7.01 3.53
C ALA A 61 -14.89 -8.48 3.18
N LEU A 62 -15.05 -8.89 1.92
CA LEU A 62 -14.67 -10.24 1.48
C LEU A 62 -13.18 -10.53 1.66
N LEU A 63 -12.32 -9.51 1.62
CA LEU A 63 -10.90 -9.65 1.96
C LEU A 63 -10.69 -9.93 3.46
N VAL A 64 -11.48 -9.27 4.32
CA VAL A 64 -11.45 -9.51 5.77
C VAL A 64 -11.90 -10.93 6.09
N ASP A 65 -12.95 -11.41 5.43
CA ASP A 65 -13.43 -12.80 5.52
C ASP A 65 -12.35 -13.82 5.10
N ALA A 66 -11.49 -13.42 4.15
CA ALA A 66 -10.34 -14.21 3.72
C ALA A 66 -9.07 -13.98 4.57
N ALA A 67 -9.22 -13.41 5.78
CA ALA A 67 -8.15 -13.10 6.73
C ALA A 67 -7.11 -12.06 6.25
N CYS A 68 -7.42 -11.25 5.22
CA CYS A 68 -6.62 -10.10 4.82
C CYS A 68 -7.12 -8.84 5.54
N THR A 69 -6.45 -8.46 6.63
CA THR A 69 -6.89 -7.37 7.51
C THR A 69 -6.17 -6.04 7.26
N THR A 70 -5.17 -5.98 6.40
CA THR A 70 -4.50 -4.73 6.03
C THR A 70 -5.05 -4.23 4.70
N LEU A 71 -5.91 -3.22 4.75
CA LEU A 71 -6.56 -2.66 3.57
C LEU A 71 -6.02 -1.27 3.25
N GLY A 72 -5.99 -0.93 1.96
CA GLY A 72 -5.54 0.36 1.45
C GLY A 72 -6.63 1.12 0.71
N GLU A 73 -6.73 2.42 0.95
CA GLU A 73 -7.60 3.32 0.20
C GLU A 73 -6.84 4.49 -0.42
N SER A 74 -7.26 4.89 -1.64
CA SER A 74 -6.64 6.01 -2.33
C SER A 74 -7.31 7.35 -2.05
N ARG A 75 -8.57 7.36 -1.64
CA ARG A 75 -9.36 8.57 -1.38
C ARG A 75 -9.80 8.62 0.07
N PRO A 76 -9.45 9.68 0.82
CA PRO A 76 -9.84 9.81 2.23
C PRO A 76 -11.33 9.62 2.50
N GLN A 77 -12.21 10.12 1.62
CA GLN A 77 -13.65 10.00 1.81
C GLN A 77 -14.13 8.55 1.75
N GLN A 78 -13.61 7.77 0.78
CA GLN A 78 -13.92 6.35 0.66
C GLN A 78 -13.38 5.56 1.87
N LEU A 79 -12.19 5.94 2.36
CA LEU A 79 -11.63 5.36 3.57
C LEU A 79 -12.55 5.62 4.77
N TRP A 80 -13.03 6.86 4.95
CA TRP A 80 -13.92 7.20 6.06
C TRP A 80 -15.23 6.41 6.04
N GLU A 81 -15.80 6.26 4.84
CA GLU A 81 -17.04 5.49 4.63
C GLU A 81 -16.82 4.00 4.97
N LYS A 82 -15.77 3.41 4.41
CA LYS A 82 -15.46 1.99 4.63
C LYS A 82 -15.05 1.70 6.08
N ALA A 83 -14.24 2.57 6.69
CA ALA A 83 -13.81 2.40 8.07
C ALA A 83 -14.97 2.49 9.07
N ALA A 84 -16.06 3.19 8.72
CA ALA A 84 -17.27 3.26 9.54
C ALA A 84 -18.19 2.03 9.37
N ALA A 85 -17.95 1.18 8.37
CA ALA A 85 -18.78 -0.01 8.14
C ALA A 85 -18.48 -1.09 9.20
N PRO A 86 -19.51 -1.75 9.79
CA PRO A 86 -19.32 -2.80 10.80
C PRO A 86 -18.41 -3.95 10.33
N ALA A 87 -18.47 -4.29 9.05
CA ALA A 87 -17.64 -5.33 8.43
C ALA A 87 -16.14 -4.97 8.38
N SER A 88 -15.77 -3.73 8.71
CA SER A 88 -14.37 -3.26 8.78
C SER A 88 -13.79 -3.31 10.19
N ALA A 89 -14.47 -3.93 11.14
CA ALA A 89 -13.94 -4.10 12.49
C ALA A 89 -12.62 -4.88 12.46
N GLY A 90 -11.56 -4.32 13.10
CA GLY A 90 -10.23 -4.93 13.11
C GLY A 90 -9.39 -4.71 11.84
N VAL A 91 -9.90 -3.98 10.85
CA VAL A 91 -9.11 -3.61 9.66
C VAL A 91 -8.07 -2.56 10.02
N ARG A 92 -6.83 -2.82 9.61
CA ARG A 92 -5.72 -1.86 9.65
C ARG A 92 -5.72 -1.08 8.35
N TRP A 93 -6.19 0.17 8.42
CA TRP A 93 -6.32 1.00 7.23
C TRP A 93 -5.02 1.72 6.88
N HIS A 94 -4.61 1.63 5.62
CA HIS A 94 -3.55 2.43 5.04
C HIS A 94 -4.13 3.44 4.04
N LEU A 95 -3.72 4.69 4.12
CA LEU A 95 -3.99 5.66 3.06
C LEU A 95 -2.84 5.61 2.05
N VAL A 96 -3.13 5.12 0.84
CA VAL A 96 -2.12 4.94 -0.22
C VAL A 96 -2.17 6.02 -1.32
N GLY A 97 -3.21 6.85 -1.32
CA GLY A 97 -3.34 7.96 -2.26
C GLY A 97 -3.32 9.31 -1.58
N ARG A 98 -3.40 10.37 -2.37
CA ARG A 98 -3.18 11.75 -1.96
C ARG A 98 -4.00 12.19 -0.75
N LEU A 99 -3.35 12.77 0.25
CA LEU A 99 -3.97 13.40 1.40
C LEU A 99 -3.91 14.93 1.28
N GLN A 100 -5.07 15.56 1.17
CA GLN A 100 -5.18 17.02 1.25
C GLN A 100 -5.15 17.47 2.72
N ARG A 101 -4.48 18.61 3.01
CA ARG A 101 -4.31 19.12 4.38
C ARG A 101 -5.63 19.28 5.16
N ASN A 102 -6.69 19.76 4.49
CA ASN A 102 -8.02 19.92 5.10
C ASN A 102 -8.72 18.60 5.46
N LYS A 103 -8.17 17.46 5.02
CA LYS A 103 -8.70 16.11 5.32
C LYS A 103 -7.90 15.37 6.40
N VAL A 104 -6.74 15.92 6.80
CA VAL A 104 -5.82 15.31 7.77
C VAL A 104 -6.54 14.96 9.06
N ARG A 105 -7.22 15.94 9.69
CA ARG A 105 -7.87 15.78 11.00
C ARG A 105 -8.85 14.61 11.07
N ARG A 106 -9.63 14.40 10.01
CA ARG A 106 -10.60 13.30 9.97
C ARG A 106 -9.97 11.96 9.62
N THR A 107 -8.83 11.97 8.94
CA THR A 107 -8.16 10.75 8.45
C THR A 107 -7.28 10.12 9.52
N LEU A 108 -6.52 10.92 10.28
CA LEU A 108 -5.50 10.41 11.21
C LEU A 108 -6.01 9.36 12.20
N PRO A 109 -7.19 9.50 12.83
CA PRO A 109 -7.68 8.49 13.78
C PRO A 109 -8.03 7.14 13.18
N LEU A 110 -8.13 7.06 11.85
CA LEU A 110 -8.63 5.89 11.12
C LEU A 110 -7.52 5.07 10.47
N VAL A 111 -6.29 5.60 10.38
CA VAL A 111 -5.21 4.98 9.60
C VAL A 111 -4.05 4.54 10.46
N GLU A 112 -3.49 3.39 10.14
CA GLU A 112 -2.25 2.91 10.72
C GLU A 112 -1.03 3.51 10.02
N LEU A 113 -1.11 3.71 8.69
CA LEU A 113 0.00 4.23 7.88
C LEU A 113 -0.52 5.10 6.73
N ILE A 114 0.12 6.25 6.53
CA ILE A 114 -0.08 7.12 5.36
C ILE A 114 1.14 6.97 4.46
N HIS A 115 0.94 6.54 3.20
CA HIS A 115 2.03 6.31 2.25
C HIS A 115 2.41 7.54 1.42
N SER A 116 1.56 8.54 1.38
CA SER A 116 1.52 9.61 0.38
C SER A 116 1.85 10.98 0.93
N VAL A 117 2.86 11.08 1.82
CA VAL A 117 3.34 12.38 2.26
C VAL A 117 4.30 12.93 1.22
N ASP A 118 3.79 13.83 0.40
CA ASP A 118 4.42 14.36 -0.81
C ASP A 118 5.18 15.69 -0.62
N SER A 119 5.11 16.28 0.58
CA SER A 119 5.69 17.59 0.85
C SER A 119 5.91 17.84 2.35
N GLU A 120 6.93 18.65 2.69
CA GLU A 120 7.19 19.13 4.05
C GLU A 120 5.95 19.84 4.63
N ARG A 121 5.22 20.54 3.79
CA ARG A 121 4.00 21.25 4.15
C ARG A 121 2.85 20.33 4.58
N LEU A 122 2.73 19.15 3.96
CA LEU A 122 1.77 18.12 4.39
C LEU A 122 2.26 17.46 5.67
N LEU A 123 3.55 17.15 5.78
CA LEU A 123 4.14 16.55 6.98
C LEU A 123 3.91 17.45 8.21
N ALA A 124 4.14 18.76 8.09
CA ALA A 124 3.88 19.75 9.14
C ALA A 124 2.40 19.78 9.56
N ALA A 125 1.48 19.74 8.59
CA ALA A 125 0.04 19.70 8.89
C ALA A 125 -0.39 18.41 9.60
N ILE A 126 0.27 17.28 9.29
CA ILE A 126 0.06 16.01 9.98
C ILE A 126 0.58 16.09 11.41
N ASP A 127 1.79 16.59 11.61
CA ASP A 127 2.42 16.73 12.94
C ASP A 127 1.60 17.65 13.87
N GLU A 128 1.21 18.84 13.40
CA GLU A 128 0.35 19.77 14.14
C GLU A 128 -1.01 19.13 14.50
N THR A 129 -1.63 18.45 13.54
CA THR A 129 -2.92 17.79 13.78
C THR A 129 -2.77 16.62 14.75
N ALA A 130 -1.68 15.85 14.64
CA ALA A 130 -1.37 14.73 15.53
C ALA A 130 -1.19 15.20 16.96
N ALA A 131 -0.46 16.32 17.19
CA ALA A 131 -0.35 16.97 18.49
C ALA A 131 -1.72 17.33 19.08
N ALA A 132 -2.59 17.98 18.27
CA ALA A 132 -3.92 18.39 18.70
C ALA A 132 -4.87 17.22 19.00
N LEU A 133 -4.60 16.03 18.45
CA LEU A 133 -5.38 14.80 18.68
C LEU A 133 -4.70 13.82 19.65
N SER A 134 -3.51 14.14 20.16
CA SER A 134 -2.68 13.24 20.99
C SER A 134 -2.41 11.91 20.29
N LEU A 135 -2.11 11.95 18.99
CA LEU A 135 -1.78 10.81 18.15
C LEU A 135 -0.29 10.82 17.75
N ALA A 136 0.23 9.67 17.32
CA ALA A 136 1.57 9.52 16.77
C ALA A 136 1.52 8.68 15.46
N PRO A 137 0.92 9.24 14.39
CA PRO A 137 0.73 8.52 13.14
C PRO A 137 2.06 8.13 12.50
N ARG A 138 2.06 6.97 11.85
CA ARG A 138 3.16 6.55 10.97
C ARG A 138 2.92 7.05 9.55
N VAL A 139 3.98 7.52 8.90
CA VAL A 139 3.90 8.01 7.53
C VAL A 139 5.12 7.55 6.72
N LEU A 140 4.96 7.50 5.38
CA LEU A 140 6.05 7.35 4.43
C LEU A 140 6.16 8.61 3.60
N LEU A 141 7.40 9.00 3.26
CA LEU A 141 7.65 10.07 2.32
C LEU A 141 7.47 9.52 0.89
N GLU A 142 6.56 10.13 0.14
CA GLU A 142 6.40 9.82 -1.27
C GLU A 142 7.51 10.48 -2.07
N VAL A 143 8.33 9.68 -2.77
CA VAL A 143 9.47 10.15 -3.57
C VAL A 143 9.20 9.91 -5.04
N ASN A 144 9.39 10.92 -5.87
CA ASN A 144 9.33 10.80 -7.32
C ASN A 144 10.65 10.22 -7.87
N CYS A 145 10.67 8.91 -8.08
CA CYS A 145 11.80 8.20 -8.69
C CYS A 145 11.64 8.02 -10.21
N SER A 146 10.50 8.41 -10.79
CA SER A 146 10.23 8.22 -12.22
C SER A 146 10.84 9.30 -13.10
N GLY A 147 11.17 10.47 -12.54
CA GLY A 147 11.62 11.64 -13.29
C GLY A 147 10.51 12.37 -14.06
N GLU A 148 9.26 11.94 -13.96
CA GLU A 148 8.12 12.58 -14.61
C GLU A 148 7.75 13.86 -13.82
N ALA A 149 7.82 15.03 -14.50
CA ALA A 149 7.62 16.34 -13.86
C ALA A 149 6.22 16.52 -13.25
N ASP A 150 5.21 15.84 -13.78
CA ASP A 150 3.82 15.95 -13.33
C ASP A 150 3.50 15.03 -12.12
N LYS A 151 4.42 14.15 -11.73
CA LYS A 151 4.24 13.31 -10.55
C LYS A 151 4.57 14.05 -9.28
N GLN A 152 3.71 13.81 -8.28
CA GLN A 152 3.91 14.33 -6.93
C GLN A 152 5.03 13.55 -6.20
N GLY A 153 5.43 14.08 -5.07
CA GLY A 153 6.46 13.49 -4.23
C GLY A 153 7.68 14.39 -4.09
N PHE A 154 8.47 14.09 -3.10
CA PHE A 154 9.78 14.72 -2.92
C PHE A 154 10.73 14.35 -4.05
N SER A 155 11.59 15.25 -4.47
CA SER A 155 12.81 14.87 -5.15
C SER A 155 13.76 14.14 -4.18
N ALA A 156 14.74 13.41 -4.70
CA ALA A 156 15.77 12.81 -3.84
C ALA A 156 16.53 13.87 -3.03
N GLU A 157 16.74 15.05 -3.61
CA GLU A 157 17.40 16.18 -2.93
C GLU A 157 16.54 16.74 -1.80
N ASP A 158 15.23 16.97 -2.05
CA ASP A 158 14.31 17.43 -1.02
C ASP A 158 14.20 16.42 0.15
N ALA A 159 14.20 15.13 -0.15
CA ALA A 159 14.20 14.08 0.88
C ALA A 159 15.46 14.12 1.75
N ARG A 160 16.66 14.39 1.16
CA ARG A 160 17.91 14.59 1.91
C ARG A 160 17.84 15.83 2.80
N HIS A 161 17.35 16.96 2.26
CA HIS A 161 17.21 18.18 3.03
C HIS A 161 16.22 18.05 4.19
N LEU A 162 15.14 17.29 3.98
CA LEU A 162 14.13 17.04 5.01
C LEU A 162 14.68 16.17 6.14
N LEU A 163 15.62 15.25 5.87
CA LEU A 163 16.14 14.29 6.85
C LEU A 163 16.61 14.97 8.14
N ALA A 164 17.39 16.07 8.01
CA ALA A 164 17.92 16.83 9.15
C ALA A 164 16.81 17.50 9.97
N LYS A 165 15.65 17.76 9.37
CA LYS A 165 14.49 18.39 10.00
C LYS A 165 13.55 17.39 10.66
N LEU A 166 13.63 16.07 10.34
CA LEU A 166 12.69 15.07 10.84
C LEU A 166 12.54 15.09 12.38
N PRO A 167 13.60 15.29 13.19
CA PRO A 167 13.44 15.37 14.65
C PRO A 167 12.58 16.54 15.14
N THR A 168 12.33 17.56 14.31
CA THR A 168 11.44 18.68 14.69
C THR A 168 9.95 18.33 14.60
N PHE A 169 9.61 17.28 13.87
CA PHE A 169 8.25 16.74 13.78
C PHE A 169 8.03 15.69 14.89
N SER A 170 7.74 16.16 16.09
CA SER A 170 7.76 15.32 17.31
C SER A 170 6.53 14.42 17.48
N ASN A 171 5.45 14.66 16.73
CA ASN A 171 4.17 13.96 16.86
C ASN A 171 3.88 13.02 15.68
N VAL A 172 4.80 12.89 14.73
CA VAL A 172 4.67 11.99 13.58
C VAL A 172 5.91 11.10 13.46
N ARG A 173 5.73 9.85 13.02
CA ARG A 173 6.83 8.91 12.79
C ARG A 173 6.99 8.68 11.30
N VAL A 174 8.07 9.20 10.72
CA VAL A 174 8.46 8.86 9.36
C VAL A 174 9.10 7.47 9.38
N ALA A 175 8.36 6.47 8.87
CA ALA A 175 8.73 5.07 8.95
C ALA A 175 9.51 4.58 7.71
N GLY A 176 9.60 5.38 6.65
CA GLY A 176 10.27 4.98 5.41
C GLY A 176 9.84 5.80 4.21
N LEU A 177 10.02 5.20 3.04
CA LEU A 177 9.77 5.85 1.75
C LEU A 177 8.71 5.08 0.95
N MET A 178 8.06 5.80 0.03
CA MET A 178 7.14 5.24 -0.95
C MET A 178 7.45 5.79 -2.34
N THR A 179 7.27 4.95 -3.36
CA THR A 179 7.24 5.41 -4.76
C THR A 179 6.25 4.60 -5.60
N MET A 180 5.93 5.16 -6.77
CA MET A 180 5.26 4.47 -7.87
C MET A 180 6.19 4.51 -9.08
N ALA A 181 6.34 3.37 -9.77
CA ALA A 181 7.10 3.32 -11.01
C ALA A 181 6.45 4.19 -12.10
N ALA A 182 7.22 4.55 -13.12
CA ALA A 182 6.71 5.20 -14.29
C ALA A 182 5.63 4.33 -14.96
N LEU A 183 4.62 4.98 -15.56
CA LEU A 183 3.54 4.26 -16.25
C LEU A 183 4.04 3.58 -17.51
N GLU A 184 5.04 4.16 -18.15
CA GLU A 184 5.65 3.68 -19.38
C GLU A 184 7.04 3.09 -19.10
N GLY A 185 7.49 2.17 -19.98
CA GLY A 185 8.83 1.58 -19.92
C GLY A 185 8.88 0.18 -19.31
N GLY A 186 7.78 -0.38 -18.86
CA GLY A 186 7.66 -1.78 -18.45
C GLY A 186 8.52 -2.18 -17.25
N GLU A 187 8.83 -3.46 -17.15
CA GLU A 187 9.50 -4.07 -15.98
C GLU A 187 10.89 -3.48 -15.71
N ALA A 188 11.68 -3.24 -16.75
CA ALA A 188 13.04 -2.67 -16.60
C ALA A 188 13.00 -1.28 -15.97
N THR A 189 12.03 -0.44 -16.35
CA THR A 189 11.83 0.89 -15.77
C THR A 189 11.34 0.79 -14.32
N ALA A 190 10.45 -0.15 -14.02
CA ALA A 190 10.01 -0.40 -12.66
C ALA A 190 11.19 -0.79 -11.75
N HIS A 191 12.03 -1.73 -12.17
CA HIS A 191 13.25 -2.09 -11.47
C HIS A 191 14.16 -0.88 -11.22
N ALA A 192 14.42 -0.05 -12.25
CA ALA A 192 15.28 1.13 -12.12
C ALA A 192 14.71 2.13 -11.09
N ASN A 193 13.40 2.40 -11.11
CA ASN A 193 12.76 3.32 -10.17
C ASN A 193 12.78 2.78 -8.74
N PHE A 194 12.52 1.49 -8.54
CA PHE A 194 12.53 0.86 -7.21
C PHE A 194 13.96 0.76 -6.64
N ALA A 195 14.95 0.43 -7.49
CA ALA A 195 16.36 0.47 -7.11
C ALA A 195 16.82 1.88 -6.70
N ALA A 196 16.31 2.93 -7.38
CA ALA A 196 16.61 4.31 -7.01
C ALA A 196 16.05 4.65 -5.62
N LEU A 197 14.79 4.24 -5.31
CA LEU A 197 14.22 4.43 -3.98
C LEU A 197 14.99 3.68 -2.90
N ARG A 198 15.36 2.41 -3.15
CA ARG A 198 16.16 1.61 -2.23
C ARG A 198 17.50 2.27 -1.91
N LYS A 199 18.24 2.70 -2.93
CA LYS A 199 19.53 3.39 -2.76
C LYS A 199 19.37 4.69 -1.97
N LEU A 200 18.34 5.47 -2.27
CA LEU A 200 18.04 6.69 -1.50
C LEU A 200 17.76 6.35 -0.03
N ARG A 201 16.96 5.33 0.25
CA ARG A 201 16.70 4.91 1.64
C ARG A 201 17.97 4.48 2.36
N GLU A 202 18.84 3.68 1.72
CA GLU A 202 20.13 3.24 2.27
C GLU A 202 21.02 4.46 2.61
N GLU A 203 21.09 5.43 1.71
CA GLU A 203 21.80 6.68 1.91
C GLU A 203 21.22 7.47 3.12
N LEU A 204 19.91 7.69 3.13
CA LEU A 204 19.25 8.42 4.22
C LEU A 204 19.42 7.75 5.59
N VAL A 205 19.34 6.42 5.64
CA VAL A 205 19.59 5.65 6.87
C VAL A 205 21.00 5.85 7.39
N SER A 206 22.01 5.90 6.50
CA SER A 206 23.40 6.11 6.91
C SER A 206 23.66 7.51 7.52
N MET A 207 22.81 8.48 7.21
CA MET A 207 22.90 9.88 7.68
C MET A 207 21.81 10.23 8.70
N ALA A 208 20.95 9.27 9.06
CA ALA A 208 19.76 9.55 9.86
C ALA A 208 20.11 10.03 11.27
N PRO A 209 19.46 11.11 11.75
CA PRO A 209 19.59 11.54 13.13
C PRO A 209 19.11 10.44 14.11
N PRO A 210 19.59 10.43 15.37
CA PRO A 210 19.11 9.50 16.37
C PRO A 210 17.58 9.50 16.50
N GLY A 211 16.99 8.31 16.53
CA GLY A 211 15.53 8.13 16.64
C GLY A 211 14.77 8.15 15.31
N VAL A 212 15.42 8.45 14.18
CA VAL A 212 14.82 8.33 12.85
C VAL A 212 15.11 6.96 12.26
N GLU A 213 14.06 6.18 12.01
CA GLU A 213 14.16 4.82 11.48
C GLU A 213 13.34 4.70 10.18
N LEU A 214 14.03 4.66 9.04
CA LEU A 214 13.42 4.53 7.72
C LEU A 214 13.39 3.06 7.26
N LYS A 215 12.62 2.23 7.96
CA LYS A 215 12.59 0.76 7.73
C LYS A 215 11.80 0.37 6.49
N GLU A 216 10.72 1.10 6.19
CA GLU A 216 9.75 0.68 5.18
C GLU A 216 10.12 1.18 3.78
N LEU A 217 9.93 0.30 2.80
CA LEU A 217 9.91 0.61 1.38
C LEU A 217 8.58 0.17 0.79
N SER A 218 7.66 1.13 0.57
CA SER A 218 6.38 0.87 -0.07
C SER A 218 6.53 1.10 -1.57
N MET A 219 6.64 0.03 -2.33
CA MET A 219 6.80 0.05 -3.78
C MET A 219 6.32 -1.26 -4.39
N GLY A 220 5.80 -1.20 -5.61
CA GLY A 220 5.19 -2.33 -6.30
C GLY A 220 3.67 -2.37 -6.15
N MET A 221 3.00 -2.53 -7.28
CA MET A 221 1.55 -2.64 -7.45
C MET A 221 1.21 -3.91 -8.24
N SER A 222 -0.05 -4.08 -8.64
CA SER A 222 -0.53 -5.30 -9.32
C SER A 222 0.29 -5.71 -10.56
N GLY A 223 0.93 -4.77 -11.25
CA GLY A 223 1.69 -5.04 -12.48
C GLY A 223 3.21 -5.13 -12.30
N ASP A 224 3.75 -4.78 -11.12
CA ASP A 224 5.19 -4.61 -10.93
C ASP A 224 5.68 -4.97 -9.51
N PHE A 225 4.83 -5.61 -8.69
CA PHE A 225 5.20 -5.90 -7.30
C PHE A 225 6.33 -6.91 -7.17
N GLU A 226 6.50 -7.84 -8.11
CA GLU A 226 7.63 -8.76 -8.13
C GLU A 226 8.95 -7.99 -8.29
N ALA A 227 8.99 -7.01 -9.21
CA ALA A 227 10.12 -6.10 -9.34
C ALA A 227 10.37 -5.30 -8.05
N GLY A 228 9.27 -4.81 -7.41
CA GLY A 228 9.35 -4.15 -6.11
C GLY A 228 9.98 -5.05 -5.04
N ILE A 229 9.57 -6.31 -4.96
CA ILE A 229 10.11 -7.30 -4.02
C ILE A 229 11.59 -7.57 -4.28
N ALA A 230 11.97 -7.76 -5.54
CA ALA A 230 13.36 -7.96 -5.93
C ALA A 230 14.26 -6.79 -5.53
N GLU A 231 13.73 -5.55 -5.60
CA GLU A 231 14.44 -4.33 -5.20
C GLU A 231 14.29 -3.98 -3.70
N GLY A 232 13.70 -4.87 -2.90
CA GLY A 232 13.70 -4.72 -1.45
C GLY A 232 12.43 -4.12 -0.84
N ALA A 233 11.28 -4.12 -1.53
CA ALA A 233 10.01 -3.68 -0.96
C ALA A 233 9.71 -4.41 0.35
N THR A 234 9.31 -3.67 1.38
CA THR A 234 8.74 -4.22 2.63
C THR A 234 7.22 -4.21 2.59
N ILE A 235 6.64 -3.37 1.72
CA ILE A 235 5.19 -3.22 1.54
C ILE A 235 4.88 -3.21 0.04
N VAL A 236 3.97 -4.08 -0.39
CA VAL A 236 3.40 -4.08 -1.75
C VAL A 236 1.91 -3.71 -1.69
N ARG A 237 1.41 -2.97 -2.69
CA ARG A 237 0.06 -2.42 -2.74
C ARG A 237 -0.71 -3.02 -3.92
N ILE A 238 -1.53 -4.02 -3.67
CA ILE A 238 -2.21 -4.79 -4.71
C ILE A 238 -3.71 -4.54 -4.67
N GLY A 239 -4.30 -4.20 -5.80
CA GLY A 239 -5.73 -3.93 -5.92
C GLY A 239 -6.39 -4.78 -7.00
N SER A 240 -6.19 -4.48 -8.28
CA SER A 240 -6.92 -5.09 -9.41
C SER A 240 -6.85 -6.62 -9.43
N LEU A 241 -5.72 -7.22 -9.07
CA LEU A 241 -5.57 -8.68 -9.03
C LEU A 241 -6.47 -9.33 -7.98
N LEU A 242 -6.76 -8.66 -6.86
CA LEU A 242 -7.59 -9.21 -5.79
C LEU A 242 -9.08 -9.28 -6.16
N PHE A 243 -9.52 -8.42 -7.08
CA PHE A 243 -10.91 -8.33 -7.50
C PHE A 243 -11.13 -8.76 -8.96
N ASN A 244 -10.15 -9.42 -9.56
CA ASN A 244 -10.26 -9.94 -10.92
C ASN A 244 -11.44 -10.93 -11.01
N GLY A 245 -12.32 -10.71 -12.00
CA GLY A 245 -13.56 -11.47 -12.17
C GLY A 245 -14.77 -10.94 -11.38
N LEU A 246 -14.58 -9.83 -10.61
CA LEU A 246 -15.68 -9.10 -9.94
C LEU A 246 -15.85 -7.68 -10.48
N LEU A 247 -14.86 -7.11 -11.17
CA LEU A 247 -14.85 -5.77 -11.76
C LEU A 247 -15.06 -5.84 -13.27
#